data_f994fbbf45465116244a7f1838d0a8eb
#
_entry.id   f994fbbf45465116244a7f1838d0a8eb
#
_cell.length_a   1.000
_cell.length_b   1.000
_cell.length_c   1.000
_cell.angle_alpha   90.00
_cell.angle_beta   90.00
_cell.angle_gamma   90.00
#
_symmetry.space_group_name_H-M   'P 1'
#
loop_
_entity.id
_entity.type
_entity.pdbx_description
1 polymer ?
#
loop_
_entity_poly.entity_id
_entity_poly.type
_entity_poly.pdbx_seq_one_letter_code
_entity_poly.pdbx_strand_id
1 'polypeptide(L)'
;MKKLVLFLLAALLFASCGEKSLSLQDQVDAFIQSYLYTVRDASDGKKGTLQEIYDNWLSSEMKKVVTFDDFKDFATTTYKGKIGAEIRTSRANIVIDAETKAFIEATGQTANMGRMAGVMNADASLIFTVRIVKEGEAFKVELQTLMAEITERNNEQTRLANLLKNYKGLIKIDDITGKKVPGRPGLAELTGTILNGSSDLDMIRVGIRVRFKDKNGDVIYADNFLPVTDMRYEGLRTSLLPNSVKVFKTVLKDIPEEWDPDQPLSFNFYIIDGVHITKEELIAENKERDKLKKLIEDTKKADEEARKQLKEIWEREKALKDKIKELQNQGN
;
A
#
# COMPACT_ATOMS: atom_id res chain seq x y z
N MET A 1 -17.64 28.77 -27.22
CA MET A 1 -18.80 28.70 -28.12
C MET A 1 -18.53 28.14 -29.54
N LYS A 2 -17.37 28.29 -30.14
CA LYS A 2 -17.11 27.75 -31.50
C LYS A 2 -16.84 26.24 -31.61
N LYS A 3 -16.47 25.54 -30.52
CA LYS A 3 -16.16 24.09 -30.54
C LYS A 3 -17.37 23.20 -30.28
N LEU A 4 -18.44 23.71 -29.66
CA LEU A 4 -19.70 23.00 -29.45
C LEU A 4 -20.48 22.86 -30.78
N VAL A 5 -20.27 23.79 -31.70
CA VAL A 5 -20.92 23.80 -33.02
C VAL A 5 -20.38 22.68 -33.92
N LEU A 6 -19.14 22.22 -33.75
CA LEU A 6 -18.57 21.17 -34.60
C LEU A 6 -19.13 19.79 -34.27
N PHE A 7 -19.49 19.54 -33.01
CA PHE A 7 -20.12 18.27 -32.58
C PHE A 7 -21.60 18.21 -33.00
N LEU A 8 -22.28 19.34 -32.95
CA LEU A 8 -23.66 19.44 -33.47
C LEU A 8 -23.71 19.37 -35.01
N LEU A 9 -22.68 19.85 -35.71
CA LEU A 9 -22.60 19.73 -37.17
C LEU A 9 -22.29 18.29 -37.61
N ALA A 10 -21.54 17.52 -36.86
CA ALA A 10 -21.33 16.10 -37.14
C ALA A 10 -22.64 15.31 -36.97
N ALA A 11 -23.42 15.62 -35.92
CA ALA A 11 -24.73 14.99 -35.71
C ALA A 11 -25.78 15.41 -36.78
N LEU A 12 -25.70 16.62 -37.30
CA LEU A 12 -26.63 17.14 -38.34
C LEU A 12 -26.26 16.70 -39.75
N LEU A 13 -25.02 16.37 -40.05
CA LEU A 13 -24.63 15.83 -41.37
C LEU A 13 -25.05 14.37 -41.55
N PHE A 14 -25.33 13.65 -40.49
CA PHE A 14 -25.94 12.27 -40.57
C PHE A 14 -27.45 12.27 -40.73
N ALA A 15 -28.13 13.40 -40.58
CA ALA A 15 -29.60 13.47 -40.64
C ALA A 15 -30.18 13.68 -42.05
N SER A 16 -29.33 13.80 -43.10
CA SER A 16 -29.81 14.19 -44.44
C SER A 16 -29.79 13.11 -45.53
N CYS A 17 -29.27 11.91 -45.27
CA CYS A 17 -29.39 10.76 -46.16
C CYS A 17 -30.12 9.67 -45.42
N GLY A 18 -31.13 9.07 -45.97
CA GLY A 18 -32.00 8.02 -45.40
C GLY A 18 -31.26 6.80 -44.80
N GLU A 19 -30.33 7.07 -43.89
CA GLU A 19 -29.49 6.12 -43.22
C GLU A 19 -30.24 5.49 -42.04
N LYS A 20 -30.24 4.18 -41.98
CA LYS A 20 -30.66 3.39 -40.83
C LYS A 20 -29.95 4.01 -39.59
N SER A 21 -30.72 4.44 -38.60
CA SER A 21 -30.16 4.86 -37.31
C SER A 21 -29.20 3.76 -36.82
N LEU A 22 -28.00 4.13 -36.47
CA LEU A 22 -27.01 3.19 -35.90
C LEU A 22 -27.65 2.45 -34.73
N SER A 23 -27.41 1.15 -34.66
CA SER A 23 -27.85 0.37 -33.50
C SER A 23 -27.22 0.96 -32.21
N LEU A 24 -27.85 0.76 -31.08
CA LEU A 24 -27.28 1.19 -29.78
C LEU A 24 -25.88 0.60 -29.57
N GLN A 25 -25.68 -0.64 -30.03
CA GLN A 25 -24.35 -1.30 -29.98
C GLN A 25 -23.32 -0.50 -30.77
N ASP A 26 -23.64 -0.11 -32.02
CA ASP A 26 -22.70 0.63 -32.87
C ASP A 26 -22.41 2.03 -32.31
N GLN A 27 -23.40 2.68 -31.69
CA GLN A 27 -23.22 3.99 -31.02
C GLN A 27 -22.26 3.88 -29.86
N VAL A 28 -22.37 2.82 -29.04
CA VAL A 28 -21.50 2.58 -27.87
C VAL A 28 -20.10 2.20 -28.31
N ASP A 29 -19.95 1.34 -29.30
CA ASP A 29 -18.65 0.96 -29.83
C ASP A 29 -17.91 2.19 -30.38
N ALA A 30 -18.59 3.04 -31.11
CA ALA A 30 -18.04 4.30 -31.60
C ALA A 30 -17.66 5.25 -30.46
N PHE A 31 -18.48 5.35 -29.43
CA PHE A 31 -18.21 6.17 -28.25
C PHE A 31 -16.97 5.69 -27.50
N ILE A 32 -16.85 4.37 -27.24
CA ILE A 32 -15.69 3.79 -26.54
C ILE A 32 -14.42 4.01 -27.34
N GLN A 33 -14.42 3.77 -28.64
CA GLN A 33 -13.28 4.04 -29.48
C GLN A 33 -12.86 5.51 -29.39
N SER A 34 -13.81 6.43 -29.50
CA SER A 34 -13.56 7.87 -29.39
C SER A 34 -12.98 8.26 -28.02
N TYR A 35 -13.52 7.69 -26.93
CA TYR A 35 -12.96 7.89 -25.59
C TYR A 35 -11.51 7.42 -25.50
N LEU A 36 -11.20 6.21 -25.95
CA LEU A 36 -9.87 5.63 -25.88
C LEU A 36 -8.84 6.41 -26.69
N TYR A 37 -9.19 6.85 -27.89
CA TYR A 37 -8.32 7.72 -28.70
C TYR A 37 -8.10 9.07 -28.00
N THR A 38 -9.15 9.65 -27.45
CA THR A 38 -9.09 10.96 -26.79
C THR A 38 -8.23 10.90 -25.53
N VAL A 39 -8.41 9.89 -24.66
CA VAL A 39 -7.63 9.74 -23.43
C VAL A 39 -6.17 9.40 -23.72
N ARG A 40 -5.89 8.60 -24.74
CA ARG A 40 -4.53 8.34 -25.19
C ARG A 40 -3.83 9.63 -25.62
N ASP A 41 -4.46 10.36 -26.54
CA ASP A 41 -3.85 11.58 -27.12
C ASP A 41 -3.63 12.66 -26.05
N ALA A 42 -4.55 12.79 -25.09
CA ALA A 42 -4.40 13.68 -23.95
C ALA A 42 -3.30 13.21 -22.97
N SER A 43 -3.22 11.91 -22.69
CA SER A 43 -2.18 11.34 -21.81
C SER A 43 -0.78 11.47 -22.42
N ASP A 44 -0.68 11.38 -23.76
CA ASP A 44 0.57 11.57 -24.51
C ASP A 44 0.91 13.06 -24.74
N GLY A 45 0.02 13.97 -24.36
CA GLY A 45 0.19 15.43 -24.60
C GLY A 45 0.05 15.83 -26.06
N LYS A 46 -0.58 14.98 -26.89
CA LYS A 46 -0.73 15.23 -28.35
C LYS A 46 -1.92 16.12 -28.66
N LYS A 47 -3.08 15.87 -28.03
CA LYS A 47 -4.33 16.57 -28.30
C LYS A 47 -5.28 16.51 -27.10
N GLY A 48 -5.89 17.68 -26.77
CA GLY A 48 -6.80 17.79 -25.64
C GLY A 48 -6.08 17.73 -24.30
N THR A 49 -6.85 17.73 -23.24
CA THR A 49 -6.33 17.65 -21.86
C THR A 49 -7.07 16.57 -21.08
N LEU A 50 -6.42 15.99 -20.09
CA LEU A 50 -7.07 15.04 -19.16
C LEU A 50 -8.18 15.72 -18.36
N GLN A 51 -8.07 17.04 -18.11
CA GLN A 51 -9.13 17.81 -17.45
C GLN A 51 -10.41 17.84 -18.29
N GLU A 52 -10.29 18.11 -19.60
CA GLU A 52 -11.45 18.08 -20.52
C GLU A 52 -12.11 16.70 -20.54
N ILE A 53 -11.33 15.63 -20.45
CA ILE A 53 -11.88 14.27 -20.40
C ILE A 53 -12.60 14.02 -19.07
N TYR A 54 -11.98 14.37 -17.95
CA TYR A 54 -12.58 14.27 -16.63
C TYR A 54 -13.92 15.02 -16.58
N ASP A 55 -13.96 16.24 -17.10
CA ASP A 55 -15.15 17.09 -17.04
C ASP A 55 -16.28 16.61 -17.94
N ASN A 56 -15.94 16.15 -19.16
CA ASN A 56 -16.94 15.95 -20.21
C ASN A 56 -17.25 14.49 -20.50
N TRP A 57 -16.36 13.54 -20.17
CA TRP A 57 -16.54 12.12 -20.54
C TRP A 57 -16.90 11.24 -19.34
N LEU A 58 -16.45 11.58 -18.12
CA LEU A 58 -16.74 10.78 -16.95
C LEU A 58 -18.13 11.07 -16.40
N SER A 59 -18.76 10.05 -15.80
CA SER A 59 -20.07 10.21 -15.18
C SER A 59 -20.04 11.09 -13.95
N SER A 60 -21.19 11.68 -13.61
CA SER A 60 -21.36 12.46 -12.40
C SER A 60 -21.16 11.60 -11.15
N GLU A 61 -21.57 10.33 -11.19
CA GLU A 61 -21.37 9.38 -10.08
C GLU A 61 -19.87 9.07 -9.88
N MET A 62 -19.16 8.82 -10.96
CA MET A 62 -17.71 8.60 -10.88
C MET A 62 -16.99 9.81 -10.26
N LYS A 63 -17.34 11.03 -10.65
CA LYS A 63 -16.73 12.28 -10.13
C LYS A 63 -17.04 12.56 -8.65
N LYS A 64 -18.02 11.90 -8.04
CA LYS A 64 -18.23 11.95 -6.59
C LYS A 64 -17.19 11.15 -5.80
N VAL A 65 -16.62 10.12 -6.40
CA VAL A 65 -15.68 9.19 -5.77
C VAL A 65 -14.23 9.48 -6.17
N VAL A 66 -14.02 9.74 -7.46
CA VAL A 66 -12.70 9.87 -8.07
C VAL A 66 -12.39 11.35 -8.29
N THR A 67 -11.33 11.85 -7.71
CA THR A 67 -10.85 13.23 -7.96
C THR A 67 -10.18 13.35 -9.31
N PHE A 68 -9.98 14.59 -9.79
CA PHE A 68 -9.20 14.79 -11.02
C PHE A 68 -7.77 14.26 -10.91
N ASP A 69 -7.13 14.45 -9.77
CA ASP A 69 -5.76 13.96 -9.56
C ASP A 69 -5.70 12.43 -9.59
N ASP A 70 -6.63 11.73 -8.96
CA ASP A 70 -6.74 10.26 -9.04
C ASP A 70 -6.93 9.79 -10.49
N PHE A 71 -7.81 10.45 -11.24
CA PHE A 71 -8.04 10.14 -12.66
C PHE A 71 -6.79 10.41 -13.50
N LYS A 72 -6.11 11.52 -13.28
CA LYS A 72 -4.88 11.90 -13.98
C LYS A 72 -3.76 10.89 -13.75
N ASP A 73 -3.56 10.47 -12.52
CA ASP A 73 -2.57 9.45 -12.16
C ASP A 73 -2.89 8.12 -12.81
N PHE A 74 -4.14 7.68 -12.75
CA PHE A 74 -4.61 6.47 -13.42
C PHE A 74 -4.42 6.57 -14.95
N ALA A 75 -4.86 7.64 -15.58
CA ALA A 75 -4.77 7.81 -17.02
C ALA A 75 -3.31 7.84 -17.50
N THR A 76 -2.44 8.53 -16.76
CA THR A 76 -1.01 8.60 -17.08
C THR A 76 -0.33 7.24 -16.91
N THR A 77 -0.69 6.49 -15.88
CA THR A 77 -0.10 5.16 -15.60
C THR A 77 -0.62 4.11 -16.57
N THR A 78 -1.92 4.16 -16.88
CA THR A 78 -2.60 3.11 -17.64
C THR A 78 -2.55 3.33 -19.14
N TYR A 79 -2.66 4.58 -19.60
CA TYR A 79 -2.83 4.88 -21.02
C TYR A 79 -1.60 5.48 -21.70
N LYS A 80 -0.80 6.29 -21.01
CA LYS A 80 0.33 7.00 -21.61
C LYS A 80 1.34 6.02 -22.20
N GLY A 81 1.58 6.14 -23.51
CA GLY A 81 2.51 5.30 -24.24
C GLY A 81 2.15 3.80 -24.29
N LYS A 82 0.99 3.40 -23.73
CA LYS A 82 0.59 2.00 -23.63
C LYS A 82 -0.56 1.63 -24.56
N ILE A 83 -1.31 2.59 -25.06
CA ILE A 83 -2.36 2.36 -26.05
C ILE A 83 -1.75 2.44 -27.45
N GLY A 84 -1.86 1.38 -28.24
CA GLY A 84 -1.33 1.31 -29.59
C GLY A 84 -2.01 2.27 -30.56
N ALA A 85 -1.47 2.35 -31.75
CA ALA A 85 -2.03 3.16 -32.83
C ALA A 85 -3.41 2.66 -33.23
N GLU A 86 -3.66 1.38 -33.09
CA GLU A 86 -4.90 0.72 -33.46
C GLU A 86 -5.63 0.25 -32.20
N ILE A 87 -6.87 0.70 -32.03
CA ILE A 87 -7.75 0.31 -30.94
C ILE A 87 -8.84 -0.57 -31.54
N ARG A 88 -8.99 -1.77 -30.99
CA ARG A 88 -10.10 -2.66 -31.33
C ARG A 88 -10.94 -2.87 -30.09
N THR A 89 -12.23 -2.67 -30.22
CA THR A 89 -13.19 -2.97 -29.16
C THR A 89 -13.82 -4.34 -29.42
N SER A 90 -13.98 -5.14 -28.39
CA SER A 90 -14.88 -6.30 -28.44
C SER A 90 -16.32 -5.80 -28.37
N ARG A 91 -17.26 -6.65 -28.78
CA ARG A 91 -18.67 -6.31 -28.67
C ARG A 91 -19.02 -5.97 -27.23
N ALA A 92 -19.64 -4.81 -27.04
CA ALA A 92 -20.14 -4.40 -25.75
C ALA A 92 -21.32 -5.30 -25.31
N ASN A 93 -21.31 -5.69 -24.03
CA ASN A 93 -22.48 -6.29 -23.42
C ASN A 93 -23.42 -5.17 -22.97
N ILE A 94 -24.58 -5.08 -23.60
CA ILE A 94 -25.58 -4.08 -23.27
C ILE A 94 -26.58 -4.73 -22.31
N VAL A 95 -26.63 -4.18 -21.09
CA VAL A 95 -27.65 -4.52 -20.11
C VAL A 95 -28.57 -3.31 -20.00
N ILE A 96 -29.84 -3.49 -20.40
CA ILE A 96 -30.86 -2.46 -20.29
C ILE A 96 -31.66 -2.78 -19.03
N ASP A 97 -31.52 -1.92 -18.00
CA ASP A 97 -32.37 -1.95 -16.84
C ASP A 97 -33.66 -1.16 -17.14
N ALA A 98 -34.77 -1.82 -17.06
CA ALA A 98 -36.07 -1.26 -17.41
C ALA A 98 -36.52 -0.13 -16.45
N GLU A 99 -35.94 -0.05 -15.26
CA GLU A 99 -36.43 0.89 -14.24
C GLU A 99 -35.67 2.21 -14.14
N THR A 100 -34.42 2.29 -14.57
CA THR A 100 -33.66 3.49 -14.25
C THR A 100 -32.81 4.07 -15.35
N LYS A 101 -32.08 3.34 -16.07
CA LYS A 101 -31.12 3.89 -17.06
C LYS A 101 -30.48 2.74 -17.81
N ALA A 102 -30.45 2.79 -19.11
CA ALA A 102 -29.59 1.91 -19.87
C ALA A 102 -28.13 2.13 -19.43
N PHE A 103 -27.53 1.14 -18.84
CA PHE A 103 -26.07 1.15 -18.67
C PHE A 103 -25.47 0.06 -19.55
N ILE A 104 -24.27 0.31 -19.98
CA ILE A 104 -23.58 -0.54 -20.96
C ILE A 104 -22.24 -0.87 -20.36
N GLU A 105 -21.97 -2.16 -20.19
CA GLU A 105 -20.65 -2.65 -19.91
C GLU A 105 -19.96 -2.98 -21.22
N ALA A 106 -18.76 -2.47 -21.42
CA ALA A 106 -17.98 -2.74 -22.59
C ALA A 106 -16.58 -3.18 -22.20
N THR A 107 -16.08 -4.19 -22.90
CA THR A 107 -14.68 -4.60 -22.78
C THR A 107 -13.91 -4.06 -23.97
N GLY A 108 -12.93 -3.20 -23.71
CA GLY A 108 -12.01 -2.69 -24.72
C GLY A 108 -10.74 -3.54 -24.76
N GLN A 109 -10.31 -3.85 -25.97
CA GLN A 109 -9.00 -4.47 -26.22
C GLN A 109 -8.16 -3.54 -27.07
N THR A 110 -6.91 -3.34 -26.66
CA THR A 110 -5.95 -2.61 -27.48
C THR A 110 -4.98 -3.60 -28.12
N ALA A 111 -4.99 -3.67 -29.42
CA ALA A 111 -3.96 -4.40 -30.16
C ALA A 111 -2.58 -3.77 -29.90
N ASN A 112 -1.54 -4.56 -29.86
CA ASN A 112 -0.15 -4.12 -29.72
C ASN A 112 0.32 -3.68 -28.33
N MET A 113 -0.42 -3.93 -27.27
CA MET A 113 0.04 -3.65 -25.90
C MET A 113 1.37 -4.31 -25.57
N GLY A 114 1.58 -5.54 -26.03
CA GLY A 114 2.84 -6.24 -25.80
C GLY A 114 4.05 -5.56 -26.41
N ARG A 115 3.90 -4.92 -27.55
CA ARG A 115 4.97 -4.16 -28.21
C ARG A 115 5.31 -2.88 -27.44
N MET A 116 4.31 -2.25 -26.84
CA MET A 116 4.50 -0.99 -26.10
C MET A 116 5.16 -1.20 -24.75
N ALA A 117 4.84 -2.28 -24.06
CA ALA A 117 5.41 -2.57 -22.75
C ALA A 117 6.84 -3.13 -22.85
N GLY A 118 7.32 -3.52 -24.04
CA GLY A 118 8.64 -4.13 -24.25
C GLY A 118 8.82 -5.50 -23.56
N VAL A 119 7.78 -5.99 -22.87
CA VAL A 119 7.80 -7.17 -22.00
C VAL A 119 6.73 -8.18 -22.40
N MET A 120 5.74 -7.76 -23.15
CA MET A 120 4.59 -8.58 -23.51
C MET A 120 4.73 -9.15 -24.93
N ASN A 121 4.24 -10.35 -25.14
CA ASN A 121 4.23 -11.01 -26.44
C ASN A 121 3.38 -10.22 -27.44
N ALA A 122 3.68 -10.39 -28.74
CA ALA A 122 2.99 -9.68 -29.81
C ALA A 122 1.46 -9.90 -29.83
N ASP A 123 1.01 -10.99 -29.24
CA ASP A 123 -0.42 -11.37 -29.16
C ASP A 123 -1.10 -10.91 -27.85
N ALA A 124 -0.35 -10.28 -26.93
CA ALA A 124 -0.93 -9.79 -25.69
C ALA A 124 -1.76 -8.53 -25.94
N SER A 125 -2.98 -8.55 -25.45
CA SER A 125 -3.93 -7.44 -25.53
C SER A 125 -4.18 -6.86 -24.15
N LEU A 126 -4.31 -5.55 -24.05
CA LEU A 126 -4.87 -4.93 -22.85
C LEU A 126 -6.38 -5.14 -22.89
N ILE A 127 -6.87 -5.85 -21.89
CA ILE A 127 -8.30 -6.02 -21.67
C ILE A 127 -8.66 -5.15 -20.47
N PHE A 128 -9.62 -4.27 -20.65
CA PHE A 128 -10.17 -3.46 -19.55
C PHE A 128 -11.67 -3.34 -19.72
N THR A 129 -12.34 -3.22 -18.59
CA THR A 129 -13.78 -3.06 -18.55
C THR A 129 -14.13 -1.63 -18.19
N VAL A 130 -14.93 -1.00 -19.01
CA VAL A 130 -15.54 0.30 -18.74
C VAL A 130 -17.05 0.13 -18.71
N ARG A 131 -17.68 0.79 -17.76
CA ARG A 131 -19.14 0.90 -17.73
C ARG A 131 -19.54 2.18 -18.45
N ILE A 132 -20.46 2.07 -19.40
CA ILE A 132 -21.02 3.22 -20.10
C ILE A 132 -22.41 3.48 -19.54
N VAL A 133 -22.63 4.70 -19.09
CA VAL A 133 -23.92 5.16 -18.60
C VAL A 133 -24.45 6.28 -19.49
N LYS A 134 -25.76 6.42 -19.57
CA LYS A 134 -26.39 7.53 -20.27
C LYS A 134 -26.84 8.59 -19.27
N GLU A 135 -26.33 9.80 -19.39
CA GLU A 135 -26.74 10.96 -18.61
C GLU A 135 -27.40 11.98 -19.53
N GLY A 136 -28.74 12.07 -19.46
CA GLY A 136 -29.51 12.79 -20.48
C GLY A 136 -29.36 12.12 -21.85
N GLU A 137 -28.91 12.90 -22.84
CA GLU A 137 -28.64 12.38 -24.20
C GLU A 137 -27.19 11.94 -24.41
N ALA A 138 -26.30 12.16 -23.44
CA ALA A 138 -24.86 11.88 -23.58
C ALA A 138 -24.45 10.56 -22.94
N PHE A 139 -23.59 9.81 -23.62
CA PHE A 139 -22.87 8.70 -23.00
C PHE A 139 -21.76 9.23 -22.09
N LYS A 140 -21.54 8.54 -20.97
CA LYS A 140 -20.47 8.80 -20.00
C LYS A 140 -19.75 7.50 -19.63
N VAL A 141 -18.52 7.64 -19.18
CA VAL A 141 -17.65 6.52 -18.78
C VAL A 141 -17.59 6.42 -17.27
N GLU A 142 -17.66 5.19 -16.77
CA GLU A 142 -17.31 4.82 -15.40
C GLU A 142 -16.19 3.78 -15.41
N LEU A 143 -15.06 4.12 -14.80
CA LEU A 143 -13.92 3.21 -14.66
C LEU A 143 -14.10 2.44 -13.35
N GLN A 144 -14.78 1.31 -13.42
CA GLN A 144 -15.20 0.52 -12.25
C GLN A 144 -14.02 0.12 -11.36
N THR A 145 -12.91 -0.30 -11.96
CA THR A 145 -11.69 -0.67 -11.21
C THR A 145 -11.15 0.51 -10.42
N LEU A 146 -11.02 1.68 -11.06
CA LEU A 146 -10.53 2.89 -10.38
C LEU A 146 -11.49 3.33 -9.25
N MET A 147 -12.80 3.31 -9.50
CA MET A 147 -13.80 3.62 -8.48
C MET A 147 -13.70 2.69 -7.28
N ALA A 148 -13.52 1.37 -7.52
CA ALA A 148 -13.37 0.38 -6.46
C ALA A 148 -12.10 0.62 -5.65
N GLU A 149 -10.96 0.83 -6.29
CA GLU A 149 -9.67 1.12 -5.64
C GLU A 149 -9.72 2.37 -4.77
N ILE A 150 -10.32 3.47 -5.28
CA ILE A 150 -10.47 4.72 -4.54
C ILE A 150 -11.42 4.54 -3.35
N THR A 151 -12.53 3.82 -3.56
CA THR A 151 -13.49 3.54 -2.50
C THR A 151 -12.84 2.71 -1.38
N GLU A 152 -12.11 1.66 -1.73
CA GLU A 152 -11.39 0.83 -0.76
C GLU A 152 -10.34 1.65 0.01
N ARG A 153 -9.55 2.47 -0.69
CA ARG A 153 -8.57 3.37 -0.08
C ARG A 153 -9.24 4.33 0.91
N ASN A 154 -10.35 4.95 0.54
CA ASN A 154 -11.08 5.89 1.40
C ASN A 154 -11.70 5.19 2.61
N ASN A 155 -12.25 3.99 2.44
CA ASN A 155 -12.77 3.17 3.52
C ASN A 155 -11.67 2.78 4.50
N GLU A 156 -10.51 2.37 3.98
CA GLU A 156 -9.35 2.02 4.81
C GLU A 156 -8.82 3.24 5.58
N GLN A 157 -8.69 4.38 4.94
CA GLN A 157 -8.30 5.63 5.62
C GLN A 157 -9.29 5.99 6.73
N THR A 158 -10.59 5.86 6.47
CA THR A 158 -11.64 6.12 7.46
C THR A 158 -11.55 5.12 8.62
N ARG A 159 -11.34 3.84 8.34
CA ARG A 159 -11.15 2.80 9.33
C ARG A 159 -9.96 3.12 10.24
N LEU A 160 -8.80 3.44 9.66
CA LEU A 160 -7.60 3.78 10.41
C LEU A 160 -7.77 5.06 11.24
N ALA A 161 -8.43 6.09 10.70
CA ALA A 161 -8.72 7.31 11.44
C ALA A 161 -9.62 7.05 12.65
N ASN A 162 -10.63 6.18 12.50
CA ASN A 162 -11.51 5.76 13.58
C ASN A 162 -10.76 4.96 14.65
N LEU A 163 -9.91 4.01 14.26
CA LEU A 163 -9.06 3.28 15.20
C LEU A 163 -8.14 4.23 15.98
N LEU A 164 -7.46 5.13 15.29
CA LEU A 164 -6.62 6.13 15.95
C LEU A 164 -7.40 6.99 16.93
N LYS A 165 -8.57 7.49 16.54
CA LYS A 165 -9.44 8.29 17.39
C LYS A 165 -9.88 7.55 18.65
N ASN A 166 -10.29 6.30 18.51
CA ASN A 166 -10.91 5.53 19.59
C ASN A 166 -9.87 4.90 20.53
N TYR A 167 -8.71 4.51 20.02
CA TYR A 167 -7.74 3.70 20.77
C TYR A 167 -6.48 4.45 21.20
N LYS A 168 -6.17 5.64 20.64
CA LYS A 168 -4.95 6.39 21.03
C LYS A 168 -4.85 6.67 22.54
N GLY A 169 -5.96 6.88 23.22
CA GLY A 169 -6.01 7.11 24.66
C GLY A 169 -5.81 5.86 25.52
N LEU A 170 -5.92 4.67 24.91
CA LEU A 170 -5.72 3.38 25.56
C LEU A 170 -4.29 2.84 25.38
N ILE A 171 -3.50 3.47 24.51
CA ILE A 171 -2.09 3.12 24.33
C ILE A 171 -1.26 4.00 25.24
N LYS A 172 -0.37 3.39 26.01
CA LYS A 172 0.63 4.09 26.81
C LYS A 172 2.02 3.78 26.30
N ILE A 173 2.87 4.78 26.34
CA ILE A 173 4.28 4.62 26.09
C ILE A 173 4.98 5.10 27.34
N ASP A 174 5.74 4.20 27.91
CA ASP A 174 6.53 4.47 29.12
C ASP A 174 8.01 4.35 28.79
N ASP A 175 8.84 5.08 29.52
CA ASP A 175 10.30 4.98 29.53
C ASP A 175 10.92 5.16 28.12
N ILE A 176 10.32 6.04 27.29
CA ILE A 176 10.95 6.34 26.01
C ILE A 176 12.22 7.14 26.23
N THR A 177 13.35 6.56 25.85
CA THR A 177 14.67 7.16 25.95
C THR A 177 15.36 7.13 24.60
N GLY A 178 16.20 8.12 24.35
CA GLY A 178 17.01 8.22 23.15
C GLY A 178 18.47 8.45 23.49
N LYS A 179 19.36 7.85 22.73
CA LYS A 179 20.80 8.11 22.85
C LYS A 179 21.46 8.18 21.48
N LYS A 180 22.48 9.01 21.34
CA LYS A 180 23.33 9.05 20.15
C LYS A 180 24.10 7.73 20.04
N VAL A 181 24.22 7.19 18.84
CA VAL A 181 24.98 5.95 18.62
C VAL A 181 26.47 6.31 18.58
N PRO A 182 27.32 5.77 19.48
CA PRO A 182 28.74 6.12 19.54
C PRO A 182 29.45 5.84 18.18
N GLY A 183 30.22 6.82 17.71
CA GLY A 183 30.99 6.70 16.47
C GLY A 183 30.16 6.70 15.17
N ARG A 184 28.86 7.00 15.28
CA ARG A 184 27.97 7.07 14.11
C ARG A 184 27.10 8.35 14.19
N PRO A 185 27.60 9.49 13.69
CA PRO A 185 26.83 10.73 13.67
C PRO A 185 25.55 10.57 12.86
N GLY A 186 24.51 11.28 13.23
CA GLY A 186 23.20 11.20 12.57
C GLY A 186 22.36 9.98 12.94
N LEU A 187 22.82 9.10 13.84
CA LEU A 187 22.02 7.97 14.31
C LEU A 187 21.60 8.15 15.78
N ALA A 188 20.32 7.89 16.05
CA ALA A 188 19.77 7.81 17.40
C ALA A 188 19.16 6.43 17.66
N GLU A 189 19.55 5.80 18.76
CA GLU A 189 18.90 4.60 19.27
C GLU A 189 17.77 5.04 20.23
N LEU A 190 16.53 4.61 19.93
CA LEU A 190 15.38 4.81 20.78
C LEU A 190 14.97 3.48 21.41
N THR A 191 14.69 3.51 22.70
CA THR A 191 14.14 2.39 23.45
C THR A 191 12.94 2.86 24.25
N GLY A 192 12.01 1.96 24.52
CA GLY A 192 10.83 2.26 25.31
C GLY A 192 9.91 1.08 25.42
N THR A 193 8.83 1.28 26.13
CA THR A 193 7.80 0.27 26.36
C THR A 193 6.48 0.78 25.85
N ILE A 194 5.74 -0.04 25.12
CA ILE A 194 4.40 0.26 24.65
C ILE A 194 3.41 -0.73 25.27
N LEU A 195 2.35 -0.19 25.86
CA LEU A 195 1.24 -0.93 26.45
C LEU A 195 -0.02 -0.74 25.62
N ASN A 196 -0.65 -1.83 25.23
CA ASN A 196 -2.00 -1.84 24.70
C ASN A 196 -3.01 -2.00 25.84
N GLY A 197 -3.63 -0.93 26.30
CA GLY A 197 -4.66 -0.94 27.34
C GLY A 197 -6.07 -1.22 26.83
N SER A 198 -6.24 -1.56 25.53
CA SER A 198 -7.56 -1.99 25.04
C SER A 198 -7.91 -3.39 25.52
N SER A 199 -9.19 -3.71 25.54
CA SER A 199 -9.71 -5.02 25.91
C SER A 199 -9.97 -5.95 24.73
N ASP A 200 -10.00 -5.40 23.51
CA ASP A 200 -10.57 -6.06 22.34
C ASP A 200 -9.83 -5.80 21.03
N LEU A 201 -8.79 -4.96 21.01
CA LEU A 201 -8.03 -4.67 19.79
C LEU A 201 -6.65 -5.32 19.82
N ASP A 202 -6.42 -6.29 18.95
CA ASP A 202 -5.07 -6.77 18.63
C ASP A 202 -4.41 -5.79 17.64
N MET A 203 -3.42 -5.03 18.13
CA MET A 203 -2.76 -4.00 17.36
C MET A 203 -1.66 -4.60 16.47
N ILE A 204 -1.88 -4.58 15.17
CA ILE A 204 -0.94 -5.10 14.18
C ILE A 204 0.07 -4.04 13.71
N ARG A 205 -0.28 -2.76 13.85
CA ARG A 205 0.61 -1.64 13.51
C ARG A 205 0.31 -0.44 14.41
N VAL A 206 1.35 0.07 15.04
CA VAL A 206 1.28 1.34 15.79
C VAL A 206 2.43 2.21 15.33
N GLY A 207 2.12 3.42 14.87
CA GLY A 207 3.10 4.40 14.41
C GLY A 207 3.16 5.60 15.33
N ILE A 208 4.38 6.00 15.63
CA ILE A 208 4.72 7.12 16.50
C ILE A 208 5.53 8.13 15.72
N ARG A 209 5.15 9.39 15.83
CA ARG A 209 5.96 10.52 15.44
C ARG A 209 6.70 11.05 16.67
N VAL A 210 8.01 10.93 16.69
CA VAL A 210 8.88 11.44 17.76
C VAL A 210 9.47 12.78 17.34
N ARG A 211 9.65 13.68 18.31
CA ARG A 211 10.27 14.99 18.12
C ARG A 211 11.53 15.08 18.96
N PHE A 212 12.58 15.54 18.32
CA PHE A 212 13.91 15.74 18.88
C PHE A 212 14.13 17.23 19.17
N LYS A 213 14.71 17.52 20.31
CA LYS A 213 14.90 18.90 20.78
C LYS A 213 16.37 19.21 20.89
N ASP A 214 16.72 20.46 20.70
CA ASP A 214 18.05 21.00 21.03
C ASP A 214 18.20 21.28 22.54
N LYS A 215 19.35 21.78 22.93
CA LYS A 215 19.64 22.17 24.31
C LYS A 215 18.74 23.26 24.88
N ASN A 216 18.04 24.02 24.01
CA ASN A 216 17.14 25.08 24.45
C ASN A 216 15.71 24.54 24.62
N GLY A 217 15.46 23.27 24.25
CA GLY A 217 14.15 22.63 24.25
C GLY A 217 13.33 22.87 22.99
N ASP A 218 13.92 23.50 21.98
CA ASP A 218 13.26 23.74 20.69
C ASP A 218 13.23 22.46 19.84
N VAL A 219 12.10 22.19 19.18
CA VAL A 219 11.96 21.04 18.27
C VAL A 219 12.73 21.32 16.98
N ILE A 220 13.80 20.60 16.76
CA ILE A 220 14.65 20.74 15.56
C ILE A 220 14.43 19.66 14.51
N TYR A 221 13.85 18.52 14.91
CA TYR A 221 13.63 17.40 13.99
C TYR A 221 12.45 16.55 14.45
N ALA A 222 11.80 15.89 13.51
CA ALA A 222 10.76 14.93 13.82
C ALA A 222 10.80 13.78 12.82
N ASP A 223 10.68 12.55 13.31
CA ASP A 223 10.66 11.35 12.49
C ASP A 223 9.56 10.40 12.91
N ASN A 224 9.19 9.51 12.00
CA ASN A 224 8.15 8.51 12.18
C ASN A 224 8.78 7.12 12.29
N PHE A 225 8.32 6.32 13.25
CA PHE A 225 8.70 4.91 13.35
C PHE A 225 7.54 4.03 13.81
N LEU A 226 7.69 2.74 13.63
CA LEU A 226 6.66 1.73 13.93
C LEU A 226 7.17 0.80 15.04
N PRO A 227 6.91 1.08 16.33
CA PRO A 227 7.29 0.19 17.44
C PRO A 227 6.52 -1.13 17.42
N VAL A 228 5.35 -1.13 16.81
CA VAL A 228 4.56 -2.33 16.56
C VAL A 228 4.35 -2.49 15.07
N THR A 229 4.82 -3.60 14.54
CA THR A 229 4.55 -4.06 13.18
C THR A 229 4.36 -5.57 13.29
N ASP A 230 3.22 -6.06 12.82
CA ASP A 230 3.01 -7.50 12.73
C ASP A 230 3.76 -8.03 11.51
N MET A 231 4.96 -8.51 11.74
CA MET A 231 5.67 -9.29 10.75
C MET A 231 5.32 -10.76 11.01
N ARG A 232 4.56 -11.35 10.11
CA ARG A 232 4.34 -12.80 10.11
C ARG A 232 5.63 -13.50 9.72
N TYR A 233 6.50 -13.71 10.68
CA TYR A 233 7.69 -14.50 10.50
C TYR A 233 7.44 -15.90 11.08
N GLU A 234 7.46 -16.93 10.25
CA GLU A 234 7.34 -18.35 10.63
C GLU A 234 6.10 -18.70 11.49
N GLY A 235 4.97 -18.04 11.23
CA GLY A 235 3.72 -18.29 11.98
C GLY A 235 3.58 -17.50 13.28
N LEU A 236 4.60 -16.76 13.71
CA LEU A 236 4.55 -15.89 14.89
C LEU A 236 3.92 -14.54 14.54
N ARG A 237 2.80 -14.24 15.17
CA ARG A 237 2.26 -12.89 15.21
C ARG A 237 3.08 -12.05 16.19
N THR A 238 3.62 -10.94 15.73
CA THR A 238 4.34 -9.97 16.58
C THR A 238 3.47 -8.78 16.96
N SER A 239 2.16 -8.91 16.76
CA SER A 239 1.14 -7.92 17.15
C SER A 239 1.15 -7.66 18.66
N LEU A 240 0.59 -6.54 19.06
CA LEU A 240 0.43 -6.16 20.46
C LEU A 240 -0.99 -6.47 20.93
N LEU A 241 -1.14 -7.64 21.57
CA LEU A 241 -2.43 -8.12 22.04
C LEU A 241 -3.07 -7.18 23.08
N PRO A 242 -4.39 -7.25 23.29
CA PRO A 242 -5.07 -6.56 24.38
C PRO A 242 -4.38 -6.79 25.72
N ASN A 243 -4.29 -5.73 26.52
CA ASN A 243 -3.66 -5.73 27.85
C ASN A 243 -2.22 -6.26 27.89
N SER A 244 -1.49 -6.20 26.78
CA SER A 244 -0.11 -6.66 26.71
C SER A 244 0.88 -5.51 26.56
N VAL A 245 2.13 -5.80 26.89
CA VAL A 245 3.26 -4.87 26.85
C VAL A 245 4.31 -5.39 25.88
N LYS A 246 4.93 -4.46 25.14
CA LYS A 246 6.05 -4.76 24.26
C LYS A 246 7.17 -3.74 24.47
N VAL A 247 8.36 -4.23 24.69
CA VAL A 247 9.57 -3.41 24.64
C VAL A 247 9.97 -3.23 23.19
N PHE A 248 10.28 -2.01 22.79
CA PHE A 248 10.80 -1.73 21.46
C PHE A 248 12.20 -1.11 21.54
N LYS A 249 12.97 -1.38 20.50
CA LYS A 249 14.26 -0.78 20.25
C LYS A 249 14.35 -0.50 18.74
N THR A 250 14.66 0.75 18.39
CA THR A 250 14.81 1.16 16.99
C THR A 250 16.00 2.10 16.84
N VAL A 251 16.51 2.20 15.62
CA VAL A 251 17.56 3.18 15.28
C VAL A 251 17.00 4.07 14.19
N LEU A 252 16.94 5.36 14.46
CA LEU A 252 16.54 6.38 13.51
C LEU A 252 17.79 7.01 12.88
N LYS A 253 17.63 7.50 11.66
CA LYS A 253 18.69 8.08 10.84
C LYS A 253 18.47 9.58 10.64
N ASP A 254 19.49 10.23 10.13
CA ASP A 254 19.44 11.65 9.75
C ASP A 254 19.07 12.59 10.91
N ILE A 255 19.40 12.16 12.14
CA ILE A 255 19.16 12.97 13.34
C ILE A 255 20.22 14.09 13.39
N PRO A 256 19.79 15.37 13.52
CA PRO A 256 20.71 16.51 13.63
C PRO A 256 21.69 16.38 14.78
N GLU A 257 22.91 16.87 14.59
CA GLU A 257 23.96 16.85 15.63
C GLU A 257 23.60 17.72 16.85
N GLU A 258 22.80 18.76 16.63
CA GLU A 258 22.30 19.69 17.64
C GLU A 258 21.31 19.05 18.61
N TRP A 259 20.79 17.85 18.29
CA TRP A 259 19.91 17.14 19.21
C TRP A 259 20.60 16.88 20.56
N ASP A 260 19.91 17.27 21.61
CA ASP A 260 20.33 17.01 22.98
C ASP A 260 19.58 15.80 23.57
N PRO A 261 20.28 14.67 23.82
CA PRO A 261 19.66 13.47 24.39
C PRO A 261 19.12 13.64 25.80
N ASP A 262 19.60 14.67 26.55
CA ASP A 262 19.12 14.95 27.89
C ASP A 262 17.76 15.67 27.90
N GLN A 263 17.34 16.19 26.76
CA GLN A 263 16.01 16.76 26.60
C GLN A 263 14.93 15.67 26.42
N PRO A 264 13.78 15.79 27.11
CA PRO A 264 12.72 14.81 27.00
C PRO A 264 12.17 14.75 25.58
N LEU A 265 12.08 13.55 25.04
CA LEU A 265 11.43 13.30 23.76
C LEU A 265 9.92 13.56 23.88
N SER A 266 9.34 14.18 22.90
CA SER A 266 7.88 14.29 22.77
C SER A 266 7.40 13.48 21.59
N PHE A 267 6.21 12.89 21.72
CA PHE A 267 5.68 12.02 20.67
C PHE A 267 4.17 12.13 20.53
N ASN A 268 3.67 11.69 19.39
CA ASN A 268 2.27 11.46 19.18
C ASN A 268 2.04 10.28 18.24
N PHE A 269 0.91 9.60 18.40
CA PHE A 269 0.50 8.54 17.48
C PHE A 269 -0.01 9.14 16.18
N TYR A 270 0.39 8.56 15.04
CA TYR A 270 -0.13 8.94 13.73
C TYR A 270 -0.88 7.82 13.02
N ILE A 271 -0.70 6.59 13.45
CA ILE A 271 -1.45 5.43 12.95
C ILE A 271 -1.62 4.38 14.05
N ILE A 272 -2.81 3.82 14.14
CA ILE A 272 -3.12 2.61 14.87
C ILE A 272 -3.92 1.74 13.93
N ASP A 273 -3.43 0.52 13.73
CA ASP A 273 -4.09 -0.50 12.92
C ASP A 273 -4.19 -1.77 13.71
N GLY A 274 -5.32 -2.46 13.60
CA GLY A 274 -5.55 -3.65 14.39
C GLY A 274 -6.83 -4.37 13.96
N VAL A 275 -7.02 -5.52 14.56
CA VAL A 275 -8.17 -6.38 14.37
C VAL A 275 -8.87 -6.58 15.71
N HIS A 276 -10.18 -6.45 15.72
CA HIS A 276 -10.95 -6.81 16.91
C HIS A 276 -10.82 -8.32 17.17
N ILE A 277 -10.56 -8.64 18.42
CA ILE A 277 -10.36 -10.02 18.87
C ILE A 277 -11.36 -10.35 19.99
N THR A 278 -11.97 -11.49 19.90
CA THR A 278 -12.87 -12.00 20.95
C THR A 278 -12.08 -12.50 22.16
N LYS A 279 -12.75 -12.67 23.29
CA LYS A 279 -12.10 -13.23 24.50
C LYS A 279 -11.58 -14.65 24.26
N GLU A 280 -12.32 -15.44 23.53
CA GLU A 280 -11.97 -16.82 23.18
C GLU A 280 -10.71 -16.87 22.31
N GLU A 281 -10.66 -16.02 21.29
CA GLU A 281 -9.48 -15.88 20.41
C GLU A 281 -8.27 -15.38 21.19
N LEU A 282 -8.45 -14.41 22.09
CA LEU A 282 -7.37 -13.89 22.94
C LEU A 282 -6.79 -14.97 23.85
N ILE A 283 -7.64 -15.81 24.45
CA ILE A 283 -7.19 -16.94 25.28
C ILE A 283 -6.41 -17.95 24.44
N ALA A 284 -6.90 -18.28 23.24
CA ALA A 284 -6.23 -19.18 22.31
C ALA A 284 -4.85 -18.66 21.88
N GLU A 285 -4.77 -17.39 21.52
CA GLU A 285 -3.53 -16.72 21.10
C GLU A 285 -2.50 -16.66 22.23
N ASN A 286 -2.92 -16.32 23.45
CA ASN A 286 -2.03 -16.32 24.61
C ASN A 286 -1.47 -17.71 24.91
N LYS A 287 -2.30 -18.75 24.83
CA LYS A 287 -1.86 -20.14 25.02
C LYS A 287 -0.82 -20.55 23.98
N GLU A 288 -0.99 -20.14 22.73
CA GLU A 288 -0.04 -20.44 21.66
C GLU A 288 1.28 -19.69 21.86
N ARG A 289 1.23 -18.42 22.22
CA ARG A 289 2.43 -17.63 22.56
C ARG A 289 3.21 -18.21 23.74
N ASP A 290 2.54 -18.71 24.75
CA ASP A 290 3.21 -19.33 25.90
C ASP A 290 3.89 -20.65 25.53
N LYS A 291 3.28 -21.46 24.68
CA LYS A 291 3.94 -22.67 24.14
C LYS A 291 5.21 -22.31 23.35
N LEU A 292 5.12 -21.28 22.49
CA LEU A 292 6.26 -20.83 21.68
C LEU A 292 7.39 -20.24 22.55
N LYS A 293 7.06 -19.44 23.58
CA LYS A 293 8.06 -18.95 24.54
C LYS A 293 8.79 -20.11 25.20
N LYS A 294 8.07 -21.12 25.63
CA LYS A 294 8.68 -22.31 26.23
C LYS A 294 9.59 -23.05 25.26
N LEU A 295 9.16 -23.23 24.00
CA LEU A 295 9.97 -23.87 22.97
C LEU A 295 11.27 -23.09 22.69
N ILE A 296 11.18 -21.75 22.61
CA ILE A 296 12.35 -20.89 22.42
C ILE A 296 13.32 -21.01 23.59
N GLU A 297 12.80 -21.04 24.83
CA GLU A 297 13.62 -21.17 26.01
C GLU A 297 14.32 -22.55 26.07
N ASP A 298 13.61 -23.62 25.76
CA ASP A 298 14.17 -24.96 25.69
C ASP A 298 15.24 -25.07 24.59
N THR A 299 15.01 -24.47 23.44
CA THR A 299 15.99 -24.40 22.33
C THR A 299 17.26 -23.64 22.73
N LYS A 300 17.10 -22.49 23.42
CA LYS A 300 18.26 -21.73 23.92
C LYS A 300 19.09 -22.53 24.92
N LYS A 301 18.45 -23.26 25.85
CA LYS A 301 19.15 -24.12 26.79
C LYS A 301 19.92 -25.22 26.08
N ALA A 302 19.31 -25.86 25.07
CA ALA A 302 19.97 -26.88 24.27
C ALA A 302 21.19 -26.33 23.47
N ASP A 303 21.08 -25.10 22.90
CA ASP A 303 22.17 -24.44 22.21
C ASP A 303 23.34 -24.09 23.16
N GLU A 304 23.03 -23.59 24.36
CA GLU A 304 24.06 -23.33 25.38
C GLU A 304 24.79 -24.61 25.82
N GLU A 305 24.06 -25.70 25.97
CA GLU A 305 24.66 -27.00 26.34
C GLU A 305 25.53 -27.57 25.23
N ALA A 306 25.06 -27.46 23.98
CA ALA A 306 25.87 -27.83 22.81
C ALA A 306 27.18 -27.01 22.69
N ARG A 307 27.12 -25.72 22.97
CA ARG A 307 28.31 -24.83 23.01
C ARG A 307 29.30 -25.23 24.08
N LYS A 308 28.81 -25.62 25.25
CA LYS A 308 29.67 -26.12 26.34
C LYS A 308 30.39 -27.41 25.93
N GLN A 309 29.67 -28.37 25.33
CA GLN A 309 30.25 -29.62 24.84
C GLN A 309 31.27 -29.36 23.75
N LEU A 310 31.01 -28.48 22.79
CA LEU A 310 31.95 -28.09 21.75
C LEU A 310 33.26 -27.48 22.34
N LYS A 311 33.12 -26.65 23.37
CA LYS A 311 34.30 -26.07 24.04
C LYS A 311 35.15 -27.16 24.74
N GLU A 312 34.52 -28.11 25.43
CA GLU A 312 35.24 -29.24 26.05
C GLU A 312 35.93 -30.10 25.03
N ILE A 313 35.32 -30.41 23.89
CA ILE A 313 35.92 -31.15 22.78
C ILE A 313 37.13 -30.40 22.26
N TRP A 314 37.01 -29.08 22.03
CA TRP A 314 38.13 -28.26 21.54
C TRP A 314 39.30 -28.22 22.52
N GLU A 315 39.04 -28.12 23.84
CA GLU A 315 40.08 -28.17 24.87
C GLU A 315 40.77 -29.53 24.91
N ARG A 316 40.05 -30.65 24.77
CA ARG A 316 40.63 -32.00 24.65
C ARG A 316 41.48 -32.17 23.40
N GLU A 317 41.00 -31.67 22.26
CA GLU A 317 41.79 -31.72 21.02
C GLU A 317 43.09 -30.94 21.13
N LYS A 318 43.03 -29.75 21.76
CA LYS A 318 44.24 -28.94 22.02
C LYS A 318 45.24 -29.65 22.89
N ALA A 319 44.79 -30.22 24.00
CA ALA A 319 45.62 -30.99 24.91
C ALA A 319 46.29 -32.22 24.22
N LEU A 320 45.53 -32.91 23.35
CA LEU A 320 46.07 -34.00 22.55
C LEU A 320 47.14 -33.52 21.56
N LYS A 321 46.92 -32.40 20.88
CA LYS A 321 47.95 -31.81 19.96
C LYS A 321 49.21 -31.40 20.67
N ASP A 322 49.10 -30.84 21.87
CA ASP A 322 50.25 -30.47 22.68
C ASP A 322 51.03 -31.71 23.14
N LYS A 323 50.34 -32.76 23.57
CA LYS A 323 50.97 -34.05 23.93
C LYS A 323 51.69 -34.73 22.76
N ILE A 324 51.10 -34.66 21.55
CA ILE A 324 51.72 -35.19 20.34
C ILE A 324 53.02 -34.41 20.04
N LYS A 325 53.05 -33.08 20.18
CA LYS A 325 54.25 -32.28 20.00
C LYS A 325 55.34 -32.62 21.03
N GLU A 326 54.99 -32.82 22.29
CA GLU A 326 55.93 -33.25 23.34
C GLU A 326 56.57 -34.59 23.03
N LEU A 327 55.80 -35.58 22.59
CA LEU A 327 56.27 -36.88 22.20
C LEU A 327 57.20 -36.85 20.95
N GLN A 328 56.90 -36.00 19.99
CA GLN A 328 57.73 -35.76 18.82
C GLN A 328 59.08 -35.12 19.17
N ASN A 329 59.09 -34.24 20.18
CA ASN A 329 60.34 -33.59 20.64
C ASN A 329 61.21 -34.49 21.53
N GLN A 330 60.65 -35.54 22.15
CA GLN A 330 61.40 -36.53 22.94
C GLN A 330 61.95 -37.65 22.13
N GLY A 331 61.58 -37.85 20.87
CA GLY A 331 61.99 -38.87 19.98
C GLY A 331 63.15 -38.49 19.02
N ASN A 332 63.66 -37.26 19.10
CA ASN A 332 64.86 -36.75 18.44
C ASN A 332 65.98 -36.54 19.47
#